data_f86167d14d7a94cba82e945ea8bfe993
#
_entry.id   f86167d14d7a94cba82e945ea8bfe993
#
_cell.length_a   1.000
_cell.length_b   1.000
_cell.length_c   1.000
_cell.angle_alpha   90.00
_cell.angle_beta   90.00
_cell.angle_gamma   90.00
#
_symmetry.space_group_name_H-M   'P 1'
#
loop_
_entity.id
_entity.type
_entity.pdbx_description
1 polymer ?
#
loop_
_entity_poly.entity_id
_entity_poly.type
_entity_poly.pdbx_seq_one_letter_code
_entity_poly.pdbx_strand_id
1 'polypeptide(L)'
;NARVGSTTVLYREENKYYIAESNLDNLIFMEDGQHFIMSSEKSGYSHLYLYAMSGKEIQPITSGKYDVVDFYGYDPVKKLYYYASHEESPLEKYIYSIDLKGKKKKLTPTKGWNEAEFSKSFKYYINIVSNADMPHVYTLYAANGKAVRTLEDNAALKTKLADYNVAKKEFIQIPAADGTTMLNAWLMKPVNFDASKAYPLLIIQYSGPNSQQVSNSWGMDWTQYLAQEGYIVACIDPRGTAARGEEFRKCTYMQLGKIESDDMIAAAKWLAGQSYIDAQKVGIWGWSFGGFMSSLCLMKGNDVFSTAIAVAPVTHWGFYDSIYTERFMRRPQDNPSGYNDNSPINWVKHLKGNLLLCHGTAD
;
A
#
# COMPACT_ATOMS: atom_id res chain seq x y z
N ASN A 1 -37.02 -4.50 -0.47
CA ASN A 1 -38.14 -3.76 -1.06
C ASN A 1 -38.85 -2.96 0.05
N ALA A 2 -38.59 -1.64 0.08
CA ALA A 2 -39.11 -0.75 1.14
C ALA A 2 -40.64 -0.70 1.19
N ARG A 3 -41.34 -0.97 0.08
CA ARG A 3 -42.81 -0.91 0.02
C ARG A 3 -43.49 -2.10 0.71
N VAL A 4 -42.85 -3.25 0.73
CA VAL A 4 -43.41 -4.51 1.27
C VAL A 4 -42.58 -5.11 2.39
N GLY A 5 -41.53 -4.43 2.84
CA GLY A 5 -40.65 -4.88 3.92
C GLY A 5 -39.86 -6.17 3.60
N SER A 6 -39.82 -6.60 2.34
CA SER A 6 -39.07 -7.80 1.98
C SER A 6 -37.62 -7.50 1.64
N THR A 7 -36.72 -8.40 2.02
CA THR A 7 -35.30 -8.37 1.67
C THR A 7 -34.92 -9.57 0.82
N THR A 8 -33.99 -9.37 -0.11
CA THR A 8 -33.45 -10.42 -0.96
C THR A 8 -31.92 -10.26 -1.01
N VAL A 9 -31.18 -11.35 -0.84
CA VAL A 9 -29.73 -11.34 -1.01
C VAL A 9 -29.44 -11.24 -2.52
N LEU A 10 -28.84 -10.14 -2.97
CA LEU A 10 -28.44 -9.93 -4.36
C LEU A 10 -27.06 -10.52 -4.65
N TYR A 11 -26.18 -10.49 -3.66
CA TYR A 11 -24.80 -10.95 -3.80
C TYR A 11 -24.28 -11.48 -2.48
N ARG A 12 -23.43 -12.51 -2.55
CA ARG A 12 -22.68 -13.05 -1.42
C ARG A 12 -21.24 -13.21 -1.85
N GLU A 13 -20.33 -12.55 -1.14
CA GLU A 13 -18.88 -12.75 -1.27
C GLU A 13 -18.42 -13.78 -0.26
N GLU A 14 -17.59 -14.72 -0.69
CA GLU A 14 -16.93 -15.71 0.17
C GLU A 14 -15.44 -15.72 -0.15
N ASN A 15 -14.62 -15.85 0.88
CA ASN A 15 -13.17 -15.89 0.74
C ASN A 15 -12.56 -16.84 1.78
N LYS A 16 -11.51 -17.55 1.41
CA LYS A 16 -10.79 -18.45 2.32
C LYS A 16 -10.02 -17.71 3.42
N TYR A 17 -9.72 -16.43 3.21
CA TYR A 17 -9.06 -15.56 4.16
C TYR A 17 -10.09 -14.61 4.79
N TYR A 18 -10.09 -13.37 4.33
CA TYR A 18 -11.04 -12.31 4.71
C TYR A 18 -11.47 -11.54 3.48
N ILE A 19 -12.61 -10.86 3.57
CA ILE A 19 -13.09 -9.97 2.51
C ILE A 19 -12.49 -8.59 2.76
N ALA A 20 -11.80 -8.04 1.75
CA ALA A 20 -11.26 -6.69 1.82
C ALA A 20 -12.38 -5.65 1.78
N GLU A 21 -12.38 -4.71 2.74
CA GLU A 21 -13.41 -3.65 2.81
C GLU A 21 -13.47 -2.80 1.56
N SER A 22 -12.30 -2.47 0.99
CA SER A 22 -12.19 -1.68 -0.24
C SER A 22 -12.99 -2.26 -1.41
N ASN A 23 -13.25 -3.57 -1.41
CA ASN A 23 -14.09 -4.19 -2.43
C ASN A 23 -15.58 -3.92 -2.20
N LEU A 24 -16.01 -3.67 -0.96
CA LEU A 24 -17.41 -3.40 -0.64
C LEU A 24 -17.82 -1.96 -1.01
N ASP A 25 -16.87 -1.02 -1.01
CA ASP A 25 -17.12 0.38 -1.33
C ASP A 25 -17.42 0.63 -2.81
N ASN A 26 -17.13 -0.34 -3.67
CA ASN A 26 -17.34 -0.25 -5.11
C ASN A 26 -18.70 -0.82 -5.58
N LEU A 27 -19.70 -0.90 -4.70
CA LEU A 27 -21.06 -1.28 -5.08
C LEU A 27 -21.78 -0.09 -5.73
N ILE A 28 -22.05 -0.17 -7.03
CA ILE A 28 -22.76 0.88 -7.78
C ILE A 28 -23.93 0.26 -8.52
N PHE A 29 -25.16 0.72 -8.21
CA PHE A 29 -26.36 0.41 -8.98
C PHE A 29 -26.40 1.27 -10.25
N MET A 30 -26.59 0.63 -11.40
CA MET A 30 -26.67 1.35 -12.67
C MET A 30 -28.02 2.05 -12.84
N GLU A 31 -28.03 3.16 -13.59
CA GLU A 31 -29.24 3.96 -13.85
C GLU A 31 -30.36 3.20 -14.60
N ASP A 32 -30.00 2.11 -15.29
CA ASP A 32 -30.95 1.25 -15.99
C ASP A 32 -31.84 0.43 -15.04
N GLY A 33 -31.54 0.41 -13.75
CA GLY A 33 -32.26 -0.35 -12.72
C GLY A 33 -32.23 -1.87 -12.91
N GLN A 34 -31.39 -2.38 -13.81
CA GLN A 34 -31.30 -3.81 -14.16
C GLN A 34 -29.96 -4.42 -13.74
N HIS A 35 -28.95 -3.58 -13.50
CA HIS A 35 -27.57 -4.01 -13.27
C HIS A 35 -26.96 -3.30 -12.07
N PHE A 36 -25.93 -3.94 -11.49
CA PHE A 36 -25.01 -3.33 -10.54
C PHE A 36 -23.59 -3.77 -10.83
N ILE A 37 -22.64 -2.98 -10.36
CA ILE A 37 -21.20 -3.23 -10.45
C ILE A 37 -20.69 -3.45 -9.04
N MET A 38 -19.77 -4.41 -8.87
CA MET A 38 -19.10 -4.68 -7.63
C MET A 38 -17.67 -5.14 -7.89
N SER A 39 -16.72 -4.80 -7.02
CA SER A 39 -15.40 -5.39 -7.06
C SER A 39 -15.34 -6.68 -6.25
N SER A 40 -14.47 -7.59 -6.71
CA SER A 40 -14.20 -8.87 -6.03
C SER A 40 -12.79 -9.34 -6.34
N GLU A 41 -12.20 -10.09 -5.41
CA GLU A 41 -10.89 -10.70 -5.53
C GLU A 41 -10.96 -12.19 -5.95
N LYS A 42 -12.13 -12.68 -6.32
CA LYS A 42 -12.36 -14.11 -6.67
C LYS A 42 -11.45 -14.67 -7.76
N SER A 43 -10.82 -13.79 -8.55
CA SER A 43 -9.82 -14.18 -9.56
C SER A 43 -8.38 -14.13 -9.06
N GLY A 44 -8.15 -13.83 -7.76
CA GLY A 44 -6.84 -13.65 -7.14
C GLY A 44 -6.31 -12.21 -7.19
N TYR A 45 -7.03 -11.31 -7.87
CA TYR A 45 -6.77 -9.86 -7.94
C TYR A 45 -8.08 -9.11 -7.85
N SER A 46 -8.04 -7.87 -7.34
CA SER A 46 -9.23 -7.02 -7.27
C SER A 46 -9.65 -6.56 -8.67
N HIS A 47 -10.84 -6.98 -9.11
CA HIS A 47 -11.42 -6.63 -10.39
C HIS A 47 -12.89 -6.23 -10.28
N LEU A 48 -13.37 -5.48 -11.29
CA LEU A 48 -14.75 -5.04 -11.41
C LEU A 48 -15.58 -6.09 -12.18
N TYR A 49 -16.78 -6.36 -11.67
CA TYR A 49 -17.72 -7.32 -12.25
C TYR A 49 -19.09 -6.69 -12.43
N LEU A 50 -19.75 -7.02 -13.53
CA LEU A 50 -21.12 -6.62 -13.83
C LEU A 50 -22.08 -7.74 -13.43
N TYR A 51 -23.13 -7.36 -12.68
CA TYR A 51 -24.19 -8.27 -12.22
C TYR A 51 -25.58 -7.78 -12.66
N ALA A 52 -26.47 -8.73 -12.90
CA ALA A 52 -27.89 -8.43 -13.00
C ALA A 52 -28.51 -8.24 -11.62
N MET A 53 -29.63 -7.52 -11.50
CA MET A 53 -30.39 -7.35 -10.25
C MET A 53 -30.95 -8.67 -9.69
N SER A 54 -30.84 -9.78 -10.40
CA SER A 54 -31.09 -11.13 -9.89
C SER A 54 -29.91 -11.70 -9.06
N GLY A 55 -28.77 -11.00 -9.01
CA GLY A 55 -27.52 -11.48 -8.41
C GLY A 55 -26.66 -12.33 -9.34
N LYS A 56 -27.14 -12.62 -10.57
CA LYS A 56 -26.36 -13.38 -11.55
C LYS A 56 -25.25 -12.51 -12.12
N GLU A 57 -24.01 -13.01 -12.06
CA GLU A 57 -22.89 -12.40 -12.77
C GLU A 57 -23.12 -12.45 -14.27
N ILE A 58 -22.88 -11.32 -14.93
CA ILE A 58 -22.96 -11.20 -16.38
C ILE A 58 -21.58 -11.41 -16.98
N GLN A 59 -20.59 -10.62 -16.55
CA GLN A 59 -19.20 -10.74 -16.99
C GLN A 59 -18.25 -9.89 -16.14
N PRO A 60 -16.95 -10.21 -16.14
CA PRO A 60 -15.92 -9.29 -15.62
C PRO A 60 -15.84 -8.06 -16.54
N ILE A 61 -15.68 -6.87 -15.93
CA ILE A 61 -15.38 -5.62 -16.64
C ILE A 61 -13.89 -5.48 -16.85
N THR A 62 -13.10 -5.87 -15.81
CA THR A 62 -11.65 -5.88 -15.85
C THR A 62 -11.11 -7.27 -15.54
N SER A 63 -9.91 -7.59 -16.03
CA SER A 63 -9.25 -8.86 -15.77
C SER A 63 -7.73 -8.73 -15.99
N GLY A 64 -6.94 -9.56 -15.30
CA GLY A 64 -5.48 -9.56 -15.44
C GLY A 64 -4.77 -9.91 -14.13
N LYS A 65 -3.42 -9.83 -14.12
CA LYS A 65 -2.59 -10.02 -12.93
C LYS A 65 -2.21 -8.67 -12.30
N TYR A 66 -3.22 -7.90 -11.95
CA TYR A 66 -3.09 -6.58 -11.32
C TYR A 66 -4.35 -6.25 -10.53
N ASP A 67 -4.23 -5.35 -9.56
CA ASP A 67 -5.35 -4.88 -8.78
C ASP A 67 -5.94 -3.59 -9.37
N VAL A 68 -7.27 -3.56 -9.54
CA VAL A 68 -8.04 -2.33 -9.68
C VAL A 68 -8.17 -1.74 -8.29
N VAL A 69 -7.77 -0.48 -8.12
CA VAL A 69 -7.71 0.17 -6.80
C VAL A 69 -8.76 1.26 -6.62
N ASP A 70 -9.16 1.92 -7.70
CA ASP A 70 -10.24 2.91 -7.67
C ASP A 70 -11.22 2.65 -8.81
N PHE A 71 -12.51 2.77 -8.52
CA PHE A 71 -13.56 2.78 -9.53
C PHE A 71 -14.25 4.14 -9.54
N TYR A 72 -14.06 4.91 -10.59
CA TYR A 72 -14.58 6.28 -10.71
C TYR A 72 -16.04 6.33 -11.21
N GLY A 73 -16.52 5.26 -11.85
CA GLY A 73 -17.90 5.14 -12.28
C GLY A 73 -18.06 4.74 -13.75
N TYR A 74 -19.31 4.80 -14.20
CA TYR A 74 -19.77 4.41 -15.55
C TYR A 74 -20.40 5.59 -16.28
N ASP A 75 -19.94 5.87 -17.49
CA ASP A 75 -20.56 6.83 -18.43
C ASP A 75 -21.62 6.10 -19.28
N PRO A 76 -22.93 6.31 -19.04
CA PRO A 76 -24.00 5.60 -19.77
C PRO A 76 -24.10 6.04 -21.23
N VAL A 77 -23.62 7.25 -21.57
CA VAL A 77 -23.65 7.77 -22.93
C VAL A 77 -22.60 7.10 -23.81
N LYS A 78 -21.36 7.02 -23.30
CA LYS A 78 -20.24 6.41 -24.02
C LYS A 78 -20.12 4.92 -23.76
N LYS A 79 -20.85 4.38 -22.77
CA LYS A 79 -20.77 2.99 -22.30
C LYS A 79 -19.34 2.61 -21.87
N LEU A 80 -18.70 3.50 -21.10
CA LEU A 80 -17.33 3.36 -20.61
C LEU A 80 -17.28 3.32 -19.08
N TYR A 81 -16.47 2.42 -18.56
CA TYR A 81 -16.10 2.30 -17.16
C TYR A 81 -14.76 2.97 -16.95
N TYR A 82 -14.61 3.79 -15.89
CA TYR A 82 -13.39 4.50 -15.56
C TYR A 82 -12.83 3.97 -14.23
N TYR A 83 -11.56 3.60 -14.22
CA TYR A 83 -10.92 3.01 -13.06
C TYR A 83 -9.43 3.33 -13.00
N ALA A 84 -8.81 3.14 -11.83
CA ALA A 84 -7.37 3.13 -11.66
C ALA A 84 -6.86 1.74 -11.30
N SER A 85 -5.65 1.43 -11.74
CA SER A 85 -5.01 0.14 -11.44
C SER A 85 -3.49 0.22 -11.41
N HIS A 86 -2.88 -0.84 -10.85
CA HIS A 86 -1.44 -1.10 -10.84
C HIS A 86 -0.98 -1.97 -12.02
N GLU A 87 -1.68 -1.95 -13.15
CA GLU A 87 -1.46 -2.87 -14.26
C GLU A 87 -0.03 -2.85 -14.81
N GLU A 88 0.63 -1.69 -14.85
CA GLU A 88 1.98 -1.57 -15.42
C GLU A 88 3.07 -1.80 -14.38
N SER A 89 2.82 -1.47 -13.12
CA SER A 89 3.76 -1.65 -12.03
C SER A 89 3.05 -1.53 -10.68
N PRO A 90 3.38 -2.35 -9.68
CA PRO A 90 2.90 -2.17 -8.31
C PRO A 90 3.28 -0.81 -7.70
N LEU A 91 4.35 -0.17 -8.20
CA LEU A 91 4.83 1.12 -7.70
C LEU A 91 4.08 2.32 -8.31
N GLU A 92 3.23 2.11 -9.30
CA GLU A 92 2.62 3.16 -10.11
C GLU A 92 1.11 2.95 -10.22
N LYS A 93 0.37 4.04 -10.34
CA LYS A 93 -1.08 4.01 -10.51
C LYS A 93 -1.45 4.79 -11.77
N TYR A 94 -2.26 4.16 -12.63
CA TYR A 94 -2.72 4.75 -13.89
C TYR A 94 -4.23 4.65 -14.02
N ILE A 95 -4.80 5.60 -14.79
CA ILE A 95 -6.24 5.71 -15.02
C ILE A 95 -6.56 5.18 -16.41
N TYR A 96 -7.61 4.39 -16.47
CA TYR A 96 -8.10 3.74 -17.68
C TYR A 96 -9.58 3.97 -17.90
N SER A 97 -10.00 3.86 -19.17
CA SER A 97 -11.37 3.60 -19.54
C SER A 97 -11.46 2.26 -20.25
N ILE A 98 -12.57 1.53 -20.08
CA ILE A 98 -12.82 0.24 -20.71
C ILE A 98 -14.31 0.12 -21.07
N ASP A 99 -14.62 -0.54 -22.19
CA ASP A 99 -15.99 -0.95 -22.51
C ASP A 99 -16.22 -2.45 -22.22
N LEU A 100 -17.47 -2.91 -22.31
CA LEU A 100 -17.82 -4.31 -22.08
C LEU A 100 -17.28 -5.28 -23.15
N LYS A 101 -16.70 -4.78 -24.24
CA LYS A 101 -16.01 -5.59 -25.26
C LYS A 101 -14.52 -5.74 -24.95
N GLY A 102 -14.05 -5.16 -23.83
CA GLY A 102 -12.65 -5.19 -23.42
C GLY A 102 -11.77 -4.15 -24.12
N LYS A 103 -12.36 -3.20 -24.89
CA LYS A 103 -11.57 -2.12 -25.51
C LYS A 103 -11.16 -1.13 -24.43
N LYS A 104 -9.91 -1.27 -24.01
CA LYS A 104 -9.29 -0.47 -22.95
C LYS A 104 -8.47 0.67 -23.55
N LYS A 105 -8.45 1.82 -22.84
CA LYS A 105 -7.61 2.97 -23.13
C LYS A 105 -7.00 3.51 -21.85
N LYS A 106 -5.68 3.68 -21.83
CA LYS A 106 -4.97 4.44 -20.80
C LYS A 106 -5.23 5.93 -21.01
N LEU A 107 -5.64 6.64 -19.96
CA LEU A 107 -6.00 8.06 -20.01
C LEU A 107 -4.89 8.96 -19.49
N THR A 108 -3.97 8.44 -18.66
CA THR A 108 -2.87 9.19 -18.06
C THR A 108 -1.53 8.80 -18.68
N PRO A 109 -0.86 9.74 -19.36
CA PRO A 109 0.41 9.44 -20.04
C PRO A 109 1.62 9.49 -19.10
N THR A 110 1.53 10.22 -17.98
CA THR A 110 2.67 10.51 -17.11
C THR A 110 2.95 9.34 -16.16
N LYS A 111 4.21 8.91 -16.15
CA LYS A 111 4.70 7.86 -15.24
C LYS A 111 4.70 8.34 -13.80
N GLY A 112 4.15 7.51 -12.90
CA GLY A 112 4.05 7.77 -11.47
C GLY A 112 2.70 7.42 -10.90
N TRP A 113 2.32 8.14 -9.84
CA TRP A 113 1.07 7.96 -9.13
C TRP A 113 0.03 8.95 -9.65
N ASN A 114 -1.01 8.42 -10.30
CA ASN A 114 -2.07 9.21 -10.90
C ASN A 114 -3.39 8.99 -10.15
N GLU A 115 -4.07 10.08 -9.82
CA GLU A 115 -5.41 10.11 -9.25
C GLU A 115 -6.33 10.92 -10.15
N ALA A 116 -7.62 10.67 -10.10
CA ALA A 116 -8.57 11.44 -10.88
C ALA A 116 -9.84 11.79 -10.11
N GLU A 117 -10.33 13.00 -10.38
CA GLU A 117 -11.67 13.43 -9.99
C GLU A 117 -12.50 13.67 -11.24
N PHE A 118 -13.49 12.81 -11.47
CA PHE A 118 -14.38 12.90 -12.63
C PHE A 118 -15.55 13.84 -12.36
N SER A 119 -15.90 14.63 -13.38
CA SER A 119 -17.18 15.36 -13.38
C SER A 119 -18.35 14.37 -13.40
N LYS A 120 -19.50 14.74 -12.80
CA LYS A 120 -20.71 13.90 -12.78
C LYS A 120 -21.17 13.41 -14.15
N SER A 121 -20.90 14.19 -15.21
CA SER A 121 -21.25 13.85 -16.59
C SER A 121 -20.17 13.05 -17.32
N PHE A 122 -19.08 12.70 -16.69
CA PHE A 122 -17.91 12.06 -17.30
C PHE A 122 -17.40 12.76 -18.58
N LYS A 123 -17.59 14.09 -18.68
CA LYS A 123 -17.06 14.88 -19.81
C LYS A 123 -15.62 15.31 -19.58
N TYR A 124 -15.27 15.53 -18.30
CA TYR A 124 -13.96 16.00 -17.87
C TYR A 124 -13.50 15.27 -16.62
N TYR A 125 -12.20 15.25 -16.40
CA TYR A 125 -11.61 14.86 -15.12
C TYR A 125 -10.38 15.72 -14.80
N ILE A 126 -10.12 15.94 -13.53
CA ILE A 126 -8.85 16.50 -13.05
C ILE A 126 -7.95 15.29 -12.76
N ASN A 127 -6.81 15.23 -13.42
CA ASN A 127 -5.75 14.29 -13.06
C ASN A 127 -4.77 14.97 -12.12
N ILE A 128 -4.46 14.30 -11.03
CA ILE A 128 -3.43 14.67 -10.07
C ILE A 128 -2.32 13.65 -10.22
N VAL A 129 -1.16 14.07 -10.69
CA VAL A 129 -0.04 13.16 -10.92
C VAL A 129 1.21 13.64 -10.20
N SER A 130 1.94 12.70 -9.62
CA SER A 130 3.27 12.92 -9.06
C SER A 130 4.16 11.70 -9.31
N ASN A 131 5.46 11.86 -9.08
CA ASN A 131 6.40 10.75 -8.94
C ASN A 131 7.48 11.12 -7.91
N ALA A 132 8.41 10.23 -7.62
CA ALA A 132 9.44 10.45 -6.59
C ALA A 132 10.26 11.74 -6.79
N ASP A 133 10.42 12.19 -8.04
CA ASP A 133 11.20 13.38 -8.42
C ASP A 133 10.32 14.58 -8.80
N MET A 134 9.00 14.43 -8.84
CA MET A 134 8.10 15.45 -9.36
C MET A 134 6.93 15.70 -8.38
N PRO A 135 6.83 16.92 -7.82
CA PRO A 135 5.65 17.35 -7.06
C PRO A 135 4.35 17.20 -7.85
N HIS A 136 3.23 17.18 -7.14
CA HIS A 136 1.91 17.04 -7.75
C HIS A 136 1.65 18.07 -8.84
N VAL A 137 1.14 17.60 -9.97
CA VAL A 137 0.67 18.41 -11.09
C VAL A 137 -0.82 18.13 -11.29
N TYR A 138 -1.59 19.18 -11.35
CA TYR A 138 -3.04 19.15 -11.51
C TYR A 138 -3.40 19.59 -12.93
N THR A 139 -4.00 18.70 -13.70
CA THR A 139 -4.37 19.01 -15.08
C THR A 139 -5.81 18.61 -15.36
N LEU A 140 -6.58 19.52 -15.95
CA LEU A 140 -7.91 19.25 -16.45
C LEU A 140 -7.79 18.54 -17.80
N TYR A 141 -8.44 17.39 -17.91
CA TYR A 141 -8.56 16.59 -19.13
C TYR A 141 -10.00 16.46 -19.58
N ALA A 142 -10.21 16.41 -20.89
CA ALA A 142 -11.42 15.81 -21.44
C ALA A 142 -11.41 14.30 -21.24
N ALA A 143 -12.56 13.66 -21.11
CA ALA A 143 -12.69 12.23 -20.82
C ALA A 143 -12.08 11.30 -21.88
N ASN A 144 -11.73 11.84 -23.05
CA ASN A 144 -10.98 11.09 -24.07
C ASN A 144 -9.44 11.10 -23.83
N GLY A 145 -8.99 11.71 -22.73
CA GLY A 145 -7.56 11.80 -22.38
C GLY A 145 -6.82 12.98 -23.01
N LYS A 146 -7.53 13.92 -23.69
CA LYS A 146 -6.92 15.14 -24.23
C LYS A 146 -6.80 16.18 -23.11
N ALA A 147 -5.59 16.66 -22.84
CA ALA A 147 -5.33 17.77 -21.91
C ALA A 147 -6.07 19.03 -22.39
N VAL A 148 -6.75 19.69 -21.46
CA VAL A 148 -7.45 20.97 -21.69
C VAL A 148 -6.59 22.11 -21.20
N ARG A 149 -6.16 22.05 -19.93
CA ARG A 149 -5.22 23.02 -19.34
C ARG A 149 -4.61 22.47 -18.05
N THR A 150 -3.42 22.88 -17.73
CA THR A 150 -2.82 22.72 -16.41
C THR A 150 -3.48 23.69 -15.44
N LEU A 151 -3.88 23.20 -14.27
CA LEU A 151 -4.46 23.99 -13.19
C LEU A 151 -3.38 24.46 -12.21
N GLU A 152 -2.46 23.54 -11.87
CA GLU A 152 -1.30 23.81 -11.01
C GLU A 152 -0.16 22.87 -11.39
N ASP A 153 1.04 23.41 -11.62
CA ASP A 153 2.23 22.62 -11.97
C ASP A 153 3.31 22.64 -10.88
N ASN A 154 3.05 23.35 -9.78
CA ASN A 154 3.99 23.55 -8.68
C ASN A 154 5.37 24.09 -9.13
N ALA A 155 5.42 24.93 -10.16
CA ALA A 155 6.66 25.48 -10.70
C ALA A 155 7.46 26.24 -9.64
N ALA A 156 6.78 27.02 -8.78
CA ALA A 156 7.42 27.74 -7.68
C ALA A 156 8.10 26.80 -6.68
N LEU A 157 7.43 25.69 -6.32
CA LEU A 157 8.00 24.66 -5.46
C LEU A 157 9.20 23.99 -6.13
N LYS A 158 9.10 23.62 -7.41
CA LYS A 158 10.21 23.01 -8.17
C LYS A 158 11.43 23.94 -8.21
N THR A 159 11.22 25.24 -8.46
CA THR A 159 12.28 26.24 -8.45
C THR A 159 12.92 26.33 -7.06
N LYS A 160 12.10 26.36 -6.00
CA LYS A 160 12.61 26.42 -4.63
C LYS A 160 13.40 25.16 -4.23
N LEU A 161 12.93 23.99 -4.63
CA LEU A 161 13.62 22.73 -4.37
C LEU A 161 14.96 22.61 -5.11
N ALA A 162 15.12 23.28 -6.25
CA ALA A 162 16.39 23.30 -6.98
C ALA A 162 17.52 24.02 -6.20
N ASP A 163 17.16 24.91 -5.24
CA ASP A 163 18.12 25.58 -4.36
C ASP A 163 18.65 24.62 -3.26
N TYR A 164 18.00 23.47 -3.07
CA TYR A 164 18.37 22.46 -2.07
C TYR A 164 18.86 21.19 -2.75
N ASN A 165 19.91 20.63 -2.23
CA ASN A 165 20.38 19.33 -2.67
C ASN A 165 19.57 18.24 -1.95
N VAL A 166 18.42 17.86 -2.50
CA VAL A 166 17.49 16.92 -1.90
C VAL A 166 17.87 15.48 -2.27
N ALA A 167 18.00 14.62 -1.27
CA ALA A 167 18.25 13.20 -1.49
C ALA A 167 17.09 12.53 -2.23
N LYS A 168 17.41 11.67 -3.21
CA LYS A 168 16.42 11.02 -4.08
C LYS A 168 16.12 9.61 -3.64
N LYS A 169 14.89 9.16 -3.90
CA LYS A 169 14.50 7.76 -3.74
C LYS A 169 15.00 6.93 -4.91
N GLU A 170 15.78 5.89 -4.61
CA GLU A 170 16.18 4.86 -5.57
C GLU A 170 15.31 3.63 -5.34
N PHE A 171 14.49 3.24 -6.32
CA PHE A 171 13.67 2.03 -6.22
C PHE A 171 14.50 0.78 -6.49
N ILE A 172 14.43 -0.17 -5.57
CA ILE A 172 15.16 -1.43 -5.62
C ILE A 172 14.23 -2.61 -5.28
N GLN A 173 14.70 -3.81 -5.54
CA GLN A 173 14.05 -5.04 -5.08
C GLN A 173 14.99 -5.82 -4.15
N ILE A 174 14.45 -6.32 -3.05
CA ILE A 174 15.16 -7.05 -2.01
C ILE A 174 14.54 -8.44 -1.85
N PRO A 175 15.34 -9.52 -1.73
CA PRO A 175 14.78 -10.86 -1.48
C PRO A 175 14.01 -10.91 -0.14
N ALA A 176 12.81 -11.49 -0.16
CA ALA A 176 12.06 -11.83 1.03
C ALA A 176 12.68 -13.02 1.80
N ALA A 177 12.17 -13.28 2.99
CA ALA A 177 12.63 -14.40 3.82
C ALA A 177 12.47 -15.79 3.16
N ASP A 178 11.53 -15.94 2.21
CA ASP A 178 11.33 -17.19 1.46
C ASP A 178 12.40 -17.41 0.35
N GLY A 179 13.26 -16.44 0.10
CA GLY A 179 14.34 -16.48 -0.90
C GLY A 179 13.87 -16.43 -2.36
N THR A 180 12.58 -16.36 -2.61
CA THR A 180 11.97 -16.39 -3.96
C THR A 180 11.18 -15.14 -4.30
N THR A 181 10.48 -14.58 -3.33
CA THR A 181 9.71 -13.35 -3.50
C THR A 181 10.64 -12.14 -3.45
N MET A 182 10.50 -11.23 -4.41
CA MET A 182 11.21 -9.94 -4.39
C MET A 182 10.30 -8.88 -3.79
N LEU A 183 10.74 -8.23 -2.71
CA LEU A 183 10.06 -7.13 -2.04
C LEU A 183 10.38 -5.81 -2.74
N ASN A 184 9.39 -4.96 -2.93
CA ASN A 184 9.64 -3.60 -3.39
C ASN A 184 10.19 -2.76 -2.23
N ALA A 185 11.18 -1.95 -2.52
CA ALA A 185 11.80 -1.03 -1.58
C ALA A 185 12.24 0.26 -2.27
N TRP A 186 12.42 1.32 -1.50
CA TRP A 186 13.22 2.45 -1.92
C TRP A 186 14.33 2.73 -0.91
N LEU A 187 15.41 3.24 -1.45
CA LEU A 187 16.59 3.65 -0.69
C LEU A 187 16.85 5.14 -0.94
N MET A 188 17.18 5.87 0.12
CA MET A 188 17.60 7.26 0.06
C MET A 188 18.99 7.36 0.66
N LYS A 189 19.98 7.75 -0.15
CA LYS A 189 21.37 7.89 0.25
C LYS A 189 21.66 9.33 0.67
N PRO A 190 22.67 9.57 1.53
CA PRO A 190 23.16 10.90 1.81
C PRO A 190 23.47 11.70 0.56
N VAL A 191 23.22 12.98 0.61
CA VAL A 191 23.45 13.90 -0.55
C VAL A 191 24.91 13.86 -1.04
N ASN A 192 25.85 13.75 -0.10
CA ASN A 192 27.28 13.61 -0.39
C ASN A 192 27.73 12.15 -0.22
N PHE A 193 26.96 11.21 -0.79
CA PHE A 193 27.24 9.80 -0.68
C PHE A 193 28.60 9.43 -1.29
N ASP A 194 29.39 8.73 -0.49
CA ASP A 194 30.71 8.19 -0.87
C ASP A 194 30.68 6.67 -0.65
N ALA A 195 30.75 5.92 -1.71
CA ALA A 195 30.67 4.46 -1.69
C ALA A 195 31.82 3.77 -0.92
N SER A 196 32.88 4.51 -0.58
CA SER A 196 34.00 4.01 0.23
C SER A 196 33.74 4.09 1.74
N LYS A 197 32.65 4.76 2.16
CA LYS A 197 32.26 4.93 3.55
C LYS A 197 31.09 4.04 3.91
N ALA A 198 30.99 3.67 5.18
CA ALA A 198 29.83 2.98 5.73
C ALA A 198 28.93 3.96 6.49
N TYR A 199 27.63 3.89 6.24
CA TYR A 199 26.62 4.79 6.79
C TYR A 199 25.63 4.05 7.70
N PRO A 200 25.12 4.68 8.77
CA PRO A 200 24.03 4.12 9.53
C PRO A 200 22.77 3.98 8.65
N LEU A 201 22.03 2.90 8.85
CA LEU A 201 20.78 2.62 8.16
C LEU A 201 19.59 2.83 9.10
N LEU A 202 18.60 3.59 8.66
CA LEU A 202 17.28 3.58 9.28
C LEU A 202 16.23 3.00 8.29
N ILE A 203 15.58 1.92 8.70
CA ILE A 203 14.44 1.37 7.99
C ILE A 203 13.17 2.00 8.56
N ILE A 204 12.39 2.66 7.69
CA ILE A 204 11.05 3.14 8.03
C ILE A 204 10.02 2.20 7.42
N GLN A 205 8.95 1.88 8.15
CA GLN A 205 7.94 0.95 7.65
C GLN A 205 6.61 1.09 8.41
N TYR A 206 5.54 0.66 7.77
CA TYR A 206 4.25 0.41 8.39
C TYR A 206 3.90 -1.09 8.37
N SER A 207 3.98 -1.73 7.21
CA SER A 207 3.84 -3.18 6.98
C SER A 207 2.44 -3.76 7.26
N GLY A 208 1.46 -2.94 7.63
CA GLY A 208 0.11 -3.41 7.95
C GLY A 208 -0.63 -3.99 6.74
N PRO A 209 -1.63 -4.86 6.96
CA PRO A 209 -2.41 -5.46 5.88
C PRO A 209 -2.98 -4.41 4.93
N ASN A 210 -2.82 -4.65 3.62
CA ASN A 210 -3.29 -3.78 2.55
C ASN A 210 -2.70 -2.35 2.54
N SER A 211 -1.62 -2.10 3.28
CA SER A 211 -0.88 -0.84 3.20
C SER A 211 0.13 -0.85 2.05
N GLN A 212 0.51 0.34 1.58
CA GLN A 212 1.59 0.49 0.61
C GLN A 212 2.36 1.78 0.91
N GLN A 213 3.66 1.66 1.18
CA GLN A 213 4.55 2.79 1.41
C GLN A 213 5.60 2.96 0.31
N VAL A 214 5.86 1.89 -0.43
CA VAL A 214 6.78 1.92 -1.56
C VAL A 214 6.00 2.19 -2.84
N SER A 215 5.93 3.47 -3.21
CA SER A 215 5.24 3.95 -4.41
C SER A 215 6.07 5.02 -5.12
N ASN A 216 5.95 5.07 -6.44
CA ASN A 216 6.53 6.14 -7.25
C ASN A 216 5.63 7.38 -7.19
N SER A 217 5.59 7.98 -6.00
CA SER A 217 4.81 9.18 -5.66
C SER A 217 5.68 10.22 -4.97
N TRP A 218 5.25 11.48 -5.08
CA TRP A 218 5.89 12.58 -4.38
C TRP A 218 5.66 12.50 -2.88
N GLY A 219 6.71 12.73 -2.13
CA GLY A 219 6.68 12.90 -0.69
C GLY A 219 8.01 13.47 -0.22
N MET A 220 7.93 14.48 0.63
CA MET A 220 9.07 15.10 1.29
C MET A 220 8.74 15.27 2.76
N ASP A 221 9.54 14.68 3.62
CA ASP A 221 9.33 14.66 5.04
C ASP A 221 10.68 14.64 5.80
N TRP A 222 10.67 14.29 7.08
CA TRP A 222 11.85 14.22 7.94
C TRP A 222 12.93 13.22 7.45
N THR A 223 12.60 12.32 6.55
CA THR A 223 13.58 11.37 5.99
C THR A 223 14.64 12.04 5.13
N GLN A 224 14.29 13.12 4.41
CA GLN A 224 15.27 13.93 3.70
C GLN A 224 16.27 14.61 4.65
N TYR A 225 15.79 15.05 5.82
CA TYR A 225 16.68 15.60 6.86
C TYR A 225 17.68 14.55 7.35
N LEU A 226 17.23 13.32 7.60
CA LEU A 226 18.15 12.24 7.99
C LEU A 226 19.20 11.94 6.92
N ALA A 227 18.81 11.98 5.65
CA ALA A 227 19.78 11.82 4.57
C ALA A 227 20.82 12.97 4.53
N GLN A 228 20.43 14.20 4.89
CA GLN A 228 21.37 15.32 5.06
C GLN A 228 22.33 15.06 6.25
N GLU A 229 21.84 14.46 7.32
CA GLU A 229 22.64 14.12 8.53
C GLU A 229 23.50 12.86 8.33
N GLY A 230 23.55 12.30 7.13
CA GLY A 230 24.43 11.19 6.79
C GLY A 230 23.85 9.80 7.08
N TYR A 231 22.54 9.66 7.18
CA TYR A 231 21.89 8.35 7.26
C TYR A 231 21.52 7.85 5.87
N ILE A 232 21.59 6.56 5.66
CA ILE A 232 20.83 5.90 4.61
C ILE A 232 19.46 5.57 5.19
N VAL A 233 18.40 5.96 4.47
CA VAL A 233 17.02 5.65 4.85
C VAL A 233 16.45 4.67 3.83
N ALA A 234 15.81 3.60 4.31
CA ALA A 234 15.14 2.61 3.47
C ALA A 234 13.68 2.48 3.88
N CYS A 235 12.81 2.18 2.89
CA CYS A 235 11.45 1.72 3.14
C CYS A 235 11.21 0.45 2.34
N ILE A 236 10.58 -0.54 2.97
CA ILE A 236 10.31 -1.84 2.37
C ILE A 236 8.85 -2.19 2.60
N ASP A 237 8.16 -2.67 1.58
CA ASP A 237 6.84 -3.27 1.68
C ASP A 237 6.98 -4.80 1.73
N PRO A 238 6.84 -5.44 2.91
CA PRO A 238 6.93 -6.89 3.04
C PRO A 238 5.69 -7.58 2.46
N ARG A 239 5.68 -8.91 2.40
CA ARG A 239 4.46 -9.68 2.15
C ARG A 239 3.40 -9.32 3.21
N GLY A 240 2.13 -9.27 2.79
CA GLY A 240 1.02 -8.72 3.57
C GLY A 240 0.55 -7.35 3.09
N THR A 241 1.39 -6.61 2.38
CA THR A 241 1.09 -5.27 1.83
C THR A 241 0.35 -5.36 0.49
N ALA A 242 -0.09 -4.20 -0.05
CA ALA A 242 -0.98 -4.09 -1.20
C ALA A 242 -0.30 -4.22 -2.57
N ALA A 243 -1.11 -4.04 -3.63
CA ALA A 243 -0.73 -3.86 -5.04
C ALA A 243 -0.12 -5.08 -5.74
N ARG A 244 -0.20 -6.27 -5.15
CA ARG A 244 0.39 -7.51 -5.71
C ARG A 244 -0.54 -8.72 -5.66
N GLY A 245 -1.86 -8.45 -5.63
CA GLY A 245 -2.89 -9.45 -5.59
C GLY A 245 -3.14 -10.08 -4.21
N GLU A 246 -4.15 -10.92 -4.17
CA GLU A 246 -4.69 -11.48 -2.94
C GLU A 246 -3.71 -12.36 -2.17
N GLU A 247 -3.03 -13.28 -2.84
CA GLU A 247 -2.12 -14.23 -2.17
C GLU A 247 -0.94 -13.52 -1.50
N PHE A 248 -0.37 -12.50 -2.15
CA PHE A 248 0.70 -11.70 -1.57
C PHE A 248 0.21 -10.92 -0.34
N ARG A 249 -1.00 -10.35 -0.43
CA ARG A 249 -1.55 -9.50 0.62
C ARG A 249 -2.08 -10.29 1.81
N LYS A 250 -2.74 -11.44 1.56
CA LYS A 250 -3.45 -12.19 2.60
C LYS A 250 -2.67 -13.36 3.18
N CYS A 251 -1.41 -13.57 2.77
CA CYS A 251 -0.57 -14.63 3.33
C CYS A 251 -0.32 -14.48 4.83
N THR A 252 -0.51 -13.30 5.39
CA THR A 252 -0.38 -12.98 6.83
C THR A 252 -1.63 -13.29 7.65
N TYR A 253 -2.71 -13.77 7.01
CA TYR A 253 -3.97 -14.10 7.67
C TYR A 253 -3.78 -15.08 8.82
N MET A 254 -4.35 -14.79 9.98
CA MET A 254 -4.24 -15.51 11.26
C MET A 254 -2.83 -15.51 11.89
N GLN A 255 -1.86 -14.78 11.33
CA GLN A 255 -0.47 -14.79 11.83
C GLN A 255 0.23 -13.43 11.64
N LEU A 256 -0.52 -12.33 11.92
CA LEU A 256 0.05 -10.97 11.81
C LEU A 256 1.38 -10.85 12.56
N GLY A 257 2.36 -10.26 11.90
CA GLY A 257 3.70 -10.04 12.42
C GLY A 257 4.69 -11.18 12.15
N LYS A 258 4.23 -12.36 11.69
CA LYS A 258 5.14 -13.48 11.40
C LYS A 258 5.90 -13.25 10.09
N ILE A 259 5.18 -13.30 8.99
CA ILE A 259 5.78 -13.19 7.66
C ILE A 259 6.37 -11.80 7.45
N GLU A 260 5.67 -10.76 7.90
CA GLU A 260 6.12 -9.38 7.81
C GLU A 260 7.45 -9.16 8.53
N SER A 261 7.60 -9.69 9.75
CA SER A 261 8.87 -9.54 10.50
C SER A 261 9.98 -10.40 9.93
N ASP A 262 9.67 -11.61 9.45
CA ASP A 262 10.66 -12.48 8.81
C ASP A 262 11.20 -11.82 7.54
N ASP A 263 10.33 -11.23 6.70
CA ASP A 263 10.73 -10.47 5.50
C ASP A 263 11.54 -9.22 5.85
N MET A 264 11.12 -8.47 6.87
CA MET A 264 11.80 -7.24 7.29
C MET A 264 13.21 -7.55 7.83
N ILE A 265 13.35 -8.61 8.62
CA ILE A 265 14.66 -9.07 9.13
C ILE A 265 15.55 -9.55 7.98
N ALA A 266 15.01 -10.30 7.02
CA ALA A 266 15.76 -10.74 5.84
C ALA A 266 16.23 -9.53 5.00
N ALA A 267 15.35 -8.56 4.78
CA ALA A 267 15.68 -7.32 4.06
C ALA A 267 16.75 -6.49 4.78
N ALA A 268 16.66 -6.37 6.12
CA ALA A 268 17.66 -5.69 6.92
C ALA A 268 19.03 -6.37 6.82
N LYS A 269 19.08 -7.69 6.87
CA LYS A 269 20.32 -8.47 6.68
C LYS A 269 20.90 -8.29 5.29
N TRP A 270 20.08 -8.29 4.26
CA TRP A 270 20.49 -8.05 2.88
C TRP A 270 21.10 -6.65 2.72
N LEU A 271 20.45 -5.62 3.31
CA LEU A 271 20.96 -4.25 3.30
C LEU A 271 22.26 -4.11 4.12
N ALA A 272 22.33 -4.70 5.31
CA ALA A 272 23.53 -4.70 6.15
C ALA A 272 24.73 -5.39 5.48
N GLY A 273 24.50 -6.26 4.51
CA GLY A 273 25.55 -6.88 3.68
C GLY A 273 26.14 -5.97 2.60
N GLN A 274 25.58 -4.77 2.37
CA GLN A 274 26.12 -3.82 1.40
C GLN A 274 27.35 -3.10 1.98
N SER A 275 28.39 -2.94 1.19
CA SER A 275 29.69 -2.34 1.63
C SER A 275 29.55 -0.94 2.20
N TYR A 276 28.52 -0.19 1.81
CA TYR A 276 28.25 1.17 2.24
C TYR A 276 27.31 1.27 3.45
N ILE A 277 26.89 0.15 4.05
CA ILE A 277 26.06 0.14 5.27
C ILE A 277 26.94 -0.25 6.48
N ASP A 278 26.85 0.53 7.56
CA ASP A 278 27.40 0.14 8.85
C ASP A 278 26.46 -0.91 9.50
N ALA A 279 26.83 -2.18 9.35
CA ALA A 279 26.04 -3.31 9.85
C ALA A 279 25.83 -3.29 11.39
N GLN A 280 26.58 -2.48 12.13
CA GLN A 280 26.41 -2.29 13.58
C GLN A 280 25.39 -1.20 13.92
N LYS A 281 24.95 -0.41 12.92
CA LYS A 281 24.08 0.74 13.09
C LYS A 281 22.83 0.63 12.19
N VAL A 282 22.08 -0.44 12.39
CA VAL A 282 20.82 -0.68 11.69
C VAL A 282 19.67 -0.41 12.65
N GLY A 283 18.88 0.63 12.35
CA GLY A 283 17.68 1.00 13.09
C GLY A 283 16.40 0.72 12.33
N ILE A 284 15.29 0.62 13.07
CA ILE A 284 13.93 0.50 12.51
C ILE A 284 12.98 1.46 13.22
N TRP A 285 12.11 2.10 12.43
CA TRP A 285 11.10 3.03 12.91
C TRP A 285 9.72 2.69 12.33
N GLY A 286 8.68 2.85 13.15
CA GLY A 286 7.32 2.76 12.68
C GLY A 286 6.29 3.19 13.71
N TRP A 287 5.08 3.52 13.21
CA TRP A 287 3.96 3.99 14.00
C TRP A 287 2.79 3.00 13.91
N SER A 288 2.04 2.78 15.01
CA SER A 288 0.87 1.90 15.07
C SER A 288 1.26 0.46 14.72
N PHE A 289 0.75 -0.13 13.63
CA PHE A 289 1.24 -1.42 13.12
C PHE A 289 2.76 -1.39 12.85
N GLY A 290 3.29 -0.26 12.38
CA GLY A 290 4.72 -0.06 12.22
C GLY A 290 5.48 -0.06 13.56
N GLY A 291 4.88 0.45 14.63
CA GLY A 291 5.41 0.37 15.99
C GLY A 291 5.44 -1.07 16.52
N PHE A 292 4.36 -1.84 16.28
CA PHE A 292 4.31 -3.28 16.53
C PHE A 292 5.47 -4.00 15.80
N MET A 293 5.63 -3.73 14.50
CA MET A 293 6.69 -4.31 13.69
C MET A 293 8.08 -3.90 14.16
N SER A 294 8.30 -2.62 14.52
CA SER A 294 9.59 -2.13 15.01
C SER A 294 10.00 -2.84 16.30
N SER A 295 9.05 -3.00 17.23
CA SER A 295 9.27 -3.73 18.48
C SER A 295 9.60 -5.20 18.22
N LEU A 296 8.79 -5.86 17.38
CA LEU A 296 8.94 -7.28 17.09
C LEU A 296 10.25 -7.57 16.33
N CYS A 297 10.59 -6.73 15.34
CA CYS A 297 11.81 -6.87 14.55
C CYS A 297 13.08 -6.70 15.42
N LEU A 298 13.10 -5.73 16.36
CA LEU A 298 14.23 -5.58 17.27
C LEU A 298 14.44 -6.84 18.13
N MET A 299 13.36 -7.48 18.57
CA MET A 299 13.43 -8.65 19.45
C MET A 299 13.72 -9.94 18.68
N LYS A 300 13.07 -10.16 17.53
CA LYS A 300 13.30 -11.36 16.69
C LYS A 300 14.60 -11.27 15.88
N GLY A 301 14.94 -10.09 15.39
CA GLY A 301 16.13 -9.81 14.58
C GLY A 301 17.24 -9.11 15.36
N ASN A 302 17.44 -9.48 16.62
CA ASN A 302 18.41 -8.88 17.53
C ASN A 302 19.89 -9.13 17.13
N ASP A 303 20.11 -9.83 16.06
CA ASP A 303 21.41 -10.05 15.41
C ASP A 303 21.68 -9.04 14.28
N VAL A 304 20.67 -8.30 13.83
CA VAL A 304 20.82 -7.27 12.79
C VAL A 304 20.36 -5.88 13.25
N PHE A 305 19.26 -5.79 14.01
CA PHE A 305 18.76 -4.50 14.51
C PHE A 305 19.44 -4.11 15.83
N SER A 306 20.05 -2.93 15.85
CA SER A 306 20.66 -2.35 17.05
C SER A 306 19.74 -1.38 17.79
N THR A 307 18.74 -0.83 17.11
CA THR A 307 17.84 0.20 17.65
C THR A 307 16.47 0.10 17.02
N ALA A 308 15.41 0.30 17.82
CA ALA A 308 14.05 0.49 17.31
C ALA A 308 13.39 1.70 17.96
N ILE A 309 12.60 2.41 17.16
CA ILE A 309 11.68 3.46 17.61
C ILE A 309 10.26 2.98 17.28
N ALA A 310 9.49 2.72 18.32
CA ALA A 310 8.12 2.21 18.22
C ALA A 310 7.15 3.25 18.75
N VAL A 311 6.36 3.85 17.84
CA VAL A 311 5.38 4.88 18.18
C VAL A 311 4.00 4.23 18.24
N ALA A 312 3.31 4.38 19.39
CA ALA A 312 1.99 3.82 19.66
C ALA A 312 1.84 2.35 19.18
N PRO A 313 2.76 1.44 19.61
CA PRO A 313 2.78 0.09 19.11
C PRO A 313 1.62 -0.74 19.67
N VAL A 314 1.00 -1.57 18.84
CA VAL A 314 0.23 -2.71 19.32
C VAL A 314 1.23 -3.73 19.90
N THR A 315 1.09 -4.07 21.17
CA THR A 315 2.01 -5.01 21.84
C THR A 315 1.44 -6.43 21.93
N HIS A 316 0.11 -6.55 21.83
CA HIS A 316 -0.62 -7.81 21.73
C HIS A 316 -1.97 -7.55 21.05
N TRP A 317 -2.29 -8.27 19.98
CA TRP A 317 -3.49 -8.04 19.18
C TRP A 317 -4.80 -8.27 19.97
N GLY A 318 -4.78 -9.02 21.04
CA GLY A 318 -5.92 -9.17 21.96
C GLY A 318 -6.28 -7.92 22.74
N PHE A 319 -5.45 -6.86 22.72
CA PHE A 319 -5.70 -5.56 23.35
C PHE A 319 -6.18 -4.50 22.36
N TYR A 320 -6.23 -4.83 21.07
CA TYR A 320 -6.71 -3.92 20.04
C TYR A 320 -8.19 -4.19 19.73
N ASP A 321 -8.85 -3.29 18.99
CA ASP A 321 -10.28 -3.40 18.69
C ASP A 321 -10.63 -4.68 17.89
N SER A 322 -11.84 -5.19 18.07
CA SER A 322 -12.29 -6.44 17.45
C SER A 322 -12.60 -6.28 15.96
N ILE A 323 -13.09 -5.11 15.51
CA ILE A 323 -13.44 -4.90 14.09
C ILE A 323 -12.22 -5.04 13.19
N TYR A 324 -11.10 -4.43 13.59
CA TYR A 324 -9.84 -4.55 12.87
C TYR A 324 -9.22 -5.94 13.08
N THR A 325 -9.04 -6.33 14.34
CA THR A 325 -8.22 -7.49 14.70
C THR A 325 -8.85 -8.81 14.25
N GLU A 326 -10.13 -9.03 14.54
CA GLU A 326 -10.78 -10.32 14.23
C GLU A 326 -10.94 -10.56 12.72
N ARG A 327 -10.95 -9.51 11.91
CA ARG A 327 -10.90 -9.63 10.44
C ARG A 327 -9.66 -10.37 9.99
N PHE A 328 -8.49 -10.04 10.55
CA PHE A 328 -7.21 -10.60 10.13
C PHE A 328 -6.78 -11.81 10.95
N MET A 329 -7.27 -11.93 12.19
CA MET A 329 -6.78 -12.90 13.17
C MET A 329 -7.85 -13.87 13.67
N ARG A 330 -9.12 -13.67 13.33
CA ARG A 330 -10.29 -14.29 13.98
C ARG A 330 -10.30 -13.96 15.49
N ARG A 331 -11.17 -14.62 16.25
CA ARG A 331 -11.23 -14.40 17.72
C ARG A 331 -10.01 -15.03 18.40
N PRO A 332 -9.56 -14.51 19.54
CA PRO A 332 -8.44 -15.09 20.28
C PRO A 332 -8.63 -16.57 20.63
N GLN A 333 -9.87 -16.98 20.90
CA GLN A 333 -10.22 -18.37 21.23
C GLN A 333 -10.07 -19.32 20.02
N ASP A 334 -10.27 -18.79 18.81
CA ASP A 334 -10.16 -19.57 17.56
C ASP A 334 -8.72 -19.65 17.06
N ASN A 335 -7.83 -18.76 17.53
CA ASN A 335 -6.46 -18.62 17.04
C ASN A 335 -5.45 -18.20 18.14
N PRO A 336 -5.36 -18.94 19.26
CA PRO A 336 -4.50 -18.52 20.37
C PRO A 336 -3.01 -18.41 20.01
N SER A 337 -2.49 -19.29 19.17
CA SER A 337 -1.09 -19.23 18.72
C SER A 337 -0.81 -18.00 17.86
N GLY A 338 -1.68 -17.68 16.91
CA GLY A 338 -1.52 -16.48 16.07
C GLY A 338 -1.43 -15.19 16.91
N TYR A 339 -2.23 -15.11 17.98
CA TYR A 339 -2.19 -13.96 18.90
C TYR A 339 -0.92 -13.93 19.77
N ASN A 340 -0.42 -15.07 20.20
CA ASN A 340 0.68 -15.12 21.17
C ASN A 340 2.07 -15.15 20.51
N ASP A 341 2.24 -15.93 19.44
CA ASP A 341 3.59 -16.26 18.92
C ASP A 341 4.32 -15.06 18.34
N ASN A 342 3.58 -14.05 17.86
CA ASN A 342 4.17 -12.84 17.25
C ASN A 342 3.84 -11.54 18.01
N SER A 343 3.37 -11.65 19.25
CA SER A 343 3.15 -10.47 20.10
C SER A 343 4.45 -10.01 20.74
N PRO A 344 4.85 -8.72 20.60
CA PRO A 344 6.08 -8.19 21.16
C PRO A 344 6.26 -8.48 22.65
N ILE A 345 5.19 -8.41 23.47
CA ILE A 345 5.27 -8.68 24.92
C ILE A 345 5.76 -10.09 25.24
N ASN A 346 5.58 -11.06 24.36
CA ASN A 346 6.04 -12.43 24.53
C ASN A 346 7.51 -12.63 24.08
N TRP A 347 8.07 -11.62 23.39
CA TRP A 347 9.46 -11.61 22.91
C TRP A 347 10.41 -10.77 23.74
N VAL A 348 9.94 -10.07 24.79
CA VAL A 348 10.72 -9.13 25.60
C VAL A 348 12.03 -9.72 26.12
N LYS A 349 12.03 -11.01 26.48
CA LYS A 349 13.26 -11.72 26.93
C LYS A 349 14.38 -11.79 25.89
N HIS A 350 14.04 -11.53 24.62
CA HIS A 350 15.01 -11.51 23.51
C HIS A 350 15.46 -10.08 23.16
N LEU A 351 14.97 -9.07 23.88
CA LEU A 351 15.36 -7.68 23.64
C LEU A 351 16.86 -7.51 23.81
N LYS A 352 17.51 -7.07 22.75
CA LYS A 352 18.88 -6.58 22.73
C LYS A 352 18.89 -5.25 21.97
N GLY A 353 19.86 -4.39 22.30
CA GLY A 353 19.91 -3.06 21.68
C GLY A 353 18.98 -2.05 22.36
N ASN A 354 18.68 -0.97 21.66
CA ASN A 354 18.00 0.20 22.21
C ASN A 354 16.56 0.26 21.71
N LEU A 355 15.59 0.34 22.61
CA LEU A 355 14.17 0.52 22.29
C LEU A 355 13.69 1.86 22.84
N LEU A 356 13.21 2.73 21.92
CA LEU A 356 12.46 3.92 22.29
C LEU A 356 10.96 3.66 22.05
N LEU A 357 10.19 3.71 23.13
CA LEU A 357 8.72 3.63 23.09
C LEU A 357 8.12 5.03 23.23
N CYS A 358 7.26 5.41 22.31
CA CYS A 358 6.46 6.63 22.36
C CYS A 358 5.00 6.23 22.38
N HIS A 359 4.22 6.71 23.37
CA HIS A 359 2.81 6.32 23.50
C HIS A 359 1.99 7.45 24.10
N GLY A 360 0.72 7.51 23.74
CA GLY A 360 -0.23 8.41 24.39
C GLY A 360 -0.64 7.87 25.76
N THR A 361 -0.84 8.77 26.73
CA THR A 361 -1.24 8.37 28.09
C THR A 361 -2.68 7.85 28.17
N ALA A 362 -3.48 8.10 27.14
CA ALA A 362 -4.87 7.67 27.02
C ALA A 362 -5.14 6.80 25.78
N ASP A 363 -4.08 6.36 25.10
CA ASP A 363 -4.15 5.50 23.92
C ASP A 363 -4.23 4.02 24.32
#